data_82866b6a64f27213c4cba95169740dac
#
_entry.id   82866b6a64f27213c4cba95169740dac
#
_cell.length_a   1.000
_cell.length_b   1.000
_cell.length_c   1.000
_cell.angle_alpha   90.00
_cell.angle_beta   90.00
_cell.angle_gamma   90.00
#
_symmetry.space_group_name_H-M   'P 1'
#
loop_
_entity.id
_entity.type
_entity.pdbx_description
1 polymer ?
#
loop_
_entity_poly.entity_id
_entity_poly.type
_entity_poly.pdbx_seq_one_letter_code
_entity_poly.pdbx_strand_id
1 'polypeptide(L)'
;MNYWIFQGNPKHQNRDGTFFDVTNYVLENEVVTWGVRQQNFKDVMQLGDPVFIWRADGFEKGSGGIIAHGEISSAVRFDEEEEVYVVDVKINECKVSKEAGMLLRTELSQDINLSKLRIITVRSGTNFKLTAAQYKQLKEMWEGKRSIVKIGEPQYWSFSVEGSFLSFSHCLNEQKIYLGWDELGDLRQYESKEAIKASLQHESVEIQNPMNDTLANYQFLSEMKVGDYVIAKQGFRKIFGYGRITSDYCYDENRVQYKSYREVEWLKDGEWELKESDEHFSTKTLTNITPYPNLLSQIFAVMNSQQDYNAADFLKEVFMSESQYERLIYALNHKKNIILQGPPGVGKTFLAKRLAYAHQGIKSDEYIQMVQFHQSYSYEEFIRGYKPTEQGGFTLKNGVFYEFCEKALKDPDHNYYFIIDEINRGNMSKIFGELLMLIEADKREKSYAMPLTYMQDGEAPFYIPSNLYIIGMMNTADRSLAVVDYALRRRFAFIEVEPAFHLEKYQIHLQQFMSDELIQKVVQKIMRLNTEIGQDSLNLGKGYRIGHSYFTPTTKLQNEQLWYEHVIQMEIEPLIREYWFDNEQKVASLLEDLY
;
A
#
# COMPACT_ATOMS: atom_id res chain seq x y z
N MET A 1 -31.90 -25.68 -5.89
CA MET A 1 -32.46 -24.37 -5.49
C MET A 1 -32.35 -23.45 -6.67
N ASN A 2 -33.45 -22.86 -7.12
CA ASN A 2 -33.46 -21.87 -8.19
C ASN A 2 -33.68 -20.48 -7.59
N TYR A 3 -33.46 -19.42 -8.37
CA TYR A 3 -33.56 -18.04 -7.92
C TYR A 3 -34.39 -17.25 -8.92
N TRP A 4 -35.27 -16.38 -8.43
CA TRP A 4 -36.30 -15.76 -9.26
C TRP A 4 -36.44 -14.25 -9.03
N ILE A 5 -36.88 -13.53 -10.07
CA ILE A 5 -37.50 -12.21 -9.97
C ILE A 5 -38.91 -12.30 -10.53
N PHE A 6 -39.87 -11.86 -9.76
CA PHE A 6 -41.27 -11.74 -10.19
C PHE A 6 -41.62 -10.27 -10.38
N GLN A 7 -42.19 -9.95 -11.55
CA GLN A 7 -42.51 -8.57 -11.90
C GLN A 7 -44.01 -8.29 -11.78
N GLY A 8 -44.34 -7.25 -11.01
CA GLY A 8 -45.67 -6.63 -11.01
C GLY A 8 -45.67 -5.33 -11.82
N ASN A 9 -46.70 -5.13 -12.58
CA ASN A 9 -46.86 -3.95 -13.43
C ASN A 9 -47.99 -3.04 -12.88
N PRO A 10 -47.67 -1.84 -12.37
CA PRO A 10 -48.69 -0.88 -11.87
C PRO A 10 -49.69 -0.38 -12.92
N LYS A 11 -49.43 -0.63 -14.21
CA LYS A 11 -50.37 -0.35 -15.31
C LYS A 11 -51.35 -1.48 -15.60
N HIS A 12 -51.21 -2.60 -14.90
CA HIS A 12 -52.17 -3.69 -15.04
C HIS A 12 -53.52 -3.27 -14.41
N GLN A 13 -54.58 -3.37 -15.17
CA GLN A 13 -55.93 -3.05 -14.71
C GLN A 13 -56.63 -4.30 -14.22
N ASN A 14 -57.10 -4.26 -13.00
CA ASN A 14 -57.90 -5.32 -12.40
C ASN A 14 -59.30 -5.38 -13.05
N ARG A 15 -60.06 -6.44 -12.78
CA ARG A 15 -61.42 -6.62 -13.31
C ARG A 15 -62.42 -5.53 -12.88
N ASP A 16 -62.17 -4.91 -11.72
CA ASP A 16 -62.98 -3.80 -11.20
C ASP A 16 -62.61 -2.42 -11.78
N GLY A 17 -61.65 -2.38 -12.70
CA GLY A 17 -61.16 -1.16 -13.33
C GLY A 17 -60.08 -0.40 -12.55
N THR A 18 -59.69 -0.85 -11.36
CA THR A 18 -58.59 -0.27 -10.58
C THR A 18 -57.23 -0.74 -11.14
N PHE A 19 -56.16 0.02 -10.87
CA PHE A 19 -54.83 -0.39 -11.22
C PHE A 19 -54.16 -1.21 -10.10
N PHE A 20 -53.35 -2.21 -10.48
CA PHE A 20 -52.67 -3.09 -9.54
C PHE A 20 -51.58 -2.36 -8.74
N ASP A 21 -51.84 -2.10 -7.46
CA ASP A 21 -50.84 -1.50 -6.57
C ASP A 21 -49.89 -2.56 -6.02
N VAL A 22 -48.82 -2.82 -6.77
CA VAL A 22 -47.76 -3.79 -6.41
C VAL A 22 -47.15 -3.47 -5.05
N THR A 23 -47.02 -2.17 -4.73
CA THR A 23 -46.37 -1.70 -3.51
C THR A 23 -47.21 -2.04 -2.28
N ASN A 24 -48.49 -1.63 -2.29
CA ASN A 24 -49.39 -1.97 -1.20
C ASN A 24 -49.64 -3.47 -1.10
N TYR A 25 -49.70 -4.18 -2.24
CA TYR A 25 -49.90 -5.62 -2.25
C TYR A 25 -48.82 -6.38 -1.47
N VAL A 26 -47.51 -6.01 -1.60
CA VAL A 26 -46.44 -6.66 -0.84
C VAL A 26 -46.30 -6.12 0.60
N LEU A 27 -46.80 -4.92 0.90
CA LEU A 27 -46.77 -4.35 2.24
C LEU A 27 -47.86 -4.89 3.15
N GLU A 28 -49.05 -5.12 2.59
CA GLU A 28 -50.24 -5.51 3.36
C GLU A 28 -50.41 -7.03 3.52
N ASN A 29 -49.63 -7.83 2.74
CA ASN A 29 -49.80 -9.28 2.75
C ASN A 29 -48.47 -9.98 3.06
N GLU A 30 -48.44 -10.82 4.09
CA GLU A 30 -47.29 -11.68 4.40
C GLU A 30 -47.06 -12.75 3.34
N VAL A 31 -48.11 -13.18 2.65
CA VAL A 31 -48.07 -14.14 1.54
C VAL A 31 -48.81 -13.54 0.35
N VAL A 32 -48.14 -13.46 -0.78
CA VAL A 32 -48.67 -12.91 -2.03
C VAL A 32 -48.75 -14.00 -3.10
N THR A 33 -49.85 -14.02 -3.86
CA THR A 33 -50.04 -14.96 -4.96
C THR A 33 -49.55 -14.34 -6.27
N TRP A 34 -48.68 -15.05 -7.02
CA TRP A 34 -48.09 -14.53 -8.24
C TRP A 34 -48.30 -15.45 -9.44
N GLY A 35 -48.70 -14.88 -10.56
CA GLY A 35 -48.94 -15.62 -11.81
C GLY A 35 -47.67 -16.16 -12.44
N VAL A 36 -47.66 -17.43 -12.86
CA VAL A 36 -46.59 -18.10 -13.58
C VAL A 36 -46.97 -18.24 -15.06
N ARG A 37 -46.67 -17.21 -15.86
CA ARG A 37 -47.11 -17.16 -17.27
C ARG A 37 -46.19 -17.95 -18.23
N GLN A 38 -44.93 -18.23 -17.86
CA GLN A 38 -44.01 -19.05 -18.67
C GLN A 38 -44.21 -20.53 -18.33
N GLN A 39 -44.76 -21.29 -19.23
CA GLN A 39 -45.08 -22.71 -19.03
C GLN A 39 -43.86 -23.57 -18.64
N ASN A 40 -42.68 -23.24 -19.14
CA ASN A 40 -41.45 -23.95 -18.80
C ASN A 40 -40.94 -23.67 -17.36
N PHE A 41 -41.50 -22.73 -16.64
CA PHE A 41 -41.10 -22.45 -15.25
C PHE A 41 -41.98 -23.17 -14.22
N LYS A 42 -43.20 -23.57 -14.56
CA LYS A 42 -44.11 -24.25 -13.64
C LYS A 42 -43.55 -25.53 -13.04
N ASP A 43 -42.75 -26.28 -13.84
CA ASP A 43 -42.17 -27.57 -13.45
C ASP A 43 -40.80 -27.40 -12.75
N VAL A 44 -40.25 -26.19 -12.74
CA VAL A 44 -38.91 -25.89 -12.23
C VAL A 44 -38.91 -25.12 -10.91
N MET A 45 -39.99 -24.40 -10.64
CA MET A 45 -40.16 -23.67 -9.37
C MET A 45 -40.42 -24.65 -8.22
N GLN A 46 -39.73 -24.45 -7.10
CA GLN A 46 -39.76 -25.32 -5.94
C GLN A 46 -40.02 -24.55 -4.67
N LEU A 47 -40.66 -25.20 -3.69
CA LEU A 47 -40.84 -24.67 -2.35
C LEU A 47 -39.49 -24.28 -1.75
N GLY A 48 -39.40 -23.08 -1.18
CA GLY A 48 -38.18 -22.52 -0.59
C GLY A 48 -37.22 -21.87 -1.60
N ASP A 49 -37.56 -21.82 -2.91
CA ASP A 49 -36.80 -21.04 -3.88
C ASP A 49 -36.88 -19.55 -3.55
N PRO A 50 -35.75 -18.80 -3.41
CA PRO A 50 -35.75 -17.37 -3.14
C PRO A 50 -36.29 -16.54 -4.31
N VAL A 51 -37.02 -15.49 -3.96
CA VAL A 51 -37.69 -14.60 -4.94
C VAL A 51 -37.45 -13.14 -4.57
N PHE A 52 -37.07 -12.33 -5.58
CA PHE A 52 -37.20 -10.87 -5.50
C PHE A 52 -38.46 -10.41 -6.21
N ILE A 53 -39.20 -9.47 -5.62
CA ILE A 53 -40.34 -8.83 -6.25
C ILE A 53 -39.91 -7.51 -6.88
N TRP A 54 -40.19 -7.39 -8.16
CA TRP A 54 -39.87 -6.23 -8.97
C TRP A 54 -41.13 -5.43 -9.28
N ARG A 55 -41.13 -4.15 -8.99
CA ARG A 55 -42.15 -3.20 -9.47
C ARG A 55 -41.67 -2.58 -10.78
N ALA A 56 -42.45 -2.68 -11.85
CA ALA A 56 -42.21 -1.97 -13.09
C ALA A 56 -42.39 -0.45 -12.90
N ASP A 57 -41.86 0.37 -13.82
CA ASP A 57 -41.94 1.85 -13.74
C ASP A 57 -43.35 2.41 -13.64
N GLY A 58 -44.36 1.67 -14.08
CA GLY A 58 -45.75 2.14 -14.04
C GLY A 58 -45.97 3.45 -14.83
N PHE A 59 -46.61 4.42 -14.20
CA PHE A 59 -46.87 5.74 -14.78
C PHE A 59 -45.67 6.70 -14.65
N GLU A 60 -44.78 6.45 -13.69
CA GLU A 60 -43.61 7.26 -13.41
C GLU A 60 -42.33 6.57 -13.89
N LYS A 61 -41.71 7.14 -14.93
CA LYS A 61 -40.49 6.59 -15.54
C LYS A 61 -39.31 6.62 -14.55
N GLY A 62 -38.64 5.49 -14.39
CA GLY A 62 -37.46 5.34 -13.51
C GLY A 62 -37.82 4.99 -12.05
N SER A 63 -39.09 4.87 -11.71
CA SER A 63 -39.53 4.48 -10.37
C SER A 63 -39.55 2.97 -10.11
N GLY A 64 -39.27 2.16 -11.13
CA GLY A 64 -39.22 0.70 -11.04
C GLY A 64 -37.96 0.16 -10.39
N GLY A 65 -38.08 -1.06 -9.82
CA GLY A 65 -36.94 -1.73 -9.18
C GLY A 65 -37.39 -2.87 -8.25
N ILE A 66 -36.46 -3.44 -7.50
CA ILE A 66 -36.72 -4.49 -6.52
C ILE A 66 -37.26 -3.85 -5.23
N ILE A 67 -38.49 -4.27 -4.82
CA ILE A 67 -39.18 -3.71 -3.69
C ILE A 67 -39.41 -4.69 -2.54
N ALA A 68 -39.24 -6.02 -2.79
CA ALA A 68 -39.37 -7.02 -1.74
C ALA A 68 -38.50 -8.24 -2.03
N HIS A 69 -38.17 -8.97 -0.98
CA HIS A 69 -37.51 -10.25 -0.99
C HIS A 69 -38.32 -11.27 -0.20
N GLY A 70 -38.42 -12.48 -0.72
CA GLY A 70 -39.16 -13.57 -0.09
C GLY A 70 -38.73 -14.94 -0.62
N GLU A 71 -39.58 -15.93 -0.41
CA GLU A 71 -39.38 -17.31 -0.86
C GLU A 71 -40.69 -17.93 -1.33
N ILE A 72 -40.61 -18.88 -2.24
CA ILE A 72 -41.78 -19.66 -2.69
C ILE A 72 -42.32 -20.49 -1.53
N SER A 73 -43.60 -20.28 -1.16
CA SER A 73 -44.26 -20.91 -0.02
C SER A 73 -45.33 -21.93 -0.39
N SER A 74 -45.64 -22.13 -1.69
CA SER A 74 -46.56 -23.17 -2.16
C SER A 74 -46.01 -23.91 -3.40
N ALA A 75 -46.61 -25.04 -3.73
CA ALA A 75 -46.43 -25.62 -5.05
C ALA A 75 -47.17 -24.77 -6.10
N VAL A 76 -46.68 -24.83 -7.35
CA VAL A 76 -47.38 -24.20 -8.48
C VAL A 76 -48.72 -24.91 -8.68
N ARG A 77 -49.81 -24.16 -8.74
CA ARG A 77 -51.16 -24.66 -8.96
C ARG A 77 -51.88 -23.86 -10.06
N PHE A 78 -52.89 -24.47 -10.68
CA PHE A 78 -53.71 -23.76 -11.65
C PHE A 78 -54.84 -23.01 -10.90
N ASP A 79 -55.00 -21.76 -11.21
CA ASP A 79 -56.07 -20.92 -10.73
C ASP A 79 -57.17 -20.90 -11.80
N GLU A 80 -58.32 -21.49 -11.47
CA GLU A 80 -59.45 -21.63 -12.40
C GLU A 80 -60.17 -20.30 -12.66
N GLU A 81 -60.11 -19.35 -11.72
CA GLU A 81 -60.78 -18.05 -11.88
C GLU A 81 -59.96 -17.12 -12.79
N GLU A 82 -58.66 -17.10 -12.64
CA GLU A 82 -57.76 -16.28 -13.45
C GLU A 82 -57.21 -17.01 -14.69
N GLU A 83 -57.50 -18.31 -14.87
CA GLU A 83 -57.04 -19.17 -15.95
C GLU A 83 -55.52 -19.17 -16.13
N VAL A 84 -54.77 -19.10 -15.04
CA VAL A 84 -53.30 -19.02 -15.03
C VAL A 84 -52.72 -19.91 -13.94
N TYR A 85 -51.49 -20.40 -14.16
CA TYR A 85 -50.73 -21.02 -13.08
C TYR A 85 -50.29 -19.97 -12.08
N VAL A 86 -50.39 -20.27 -10.79
CA VAL A 86 -50.01 -19.36 -9.71
C VAL A 86 -49.12 -20.07 -8.69
N VAL A 87 -48.34 -19.28 -7.97
CA VAL A 87 -47.52 -19.71 -6.84
C VAL A 87 -47.59 -18.66 -5.74
N ASP A 88 -47.54 -19.11 -4.51
CA ASP A 88 -47.51 -18.21 -3.36
C ASP A 88 -46.06 -17.93 -2.95
N VAL A 89 -45.80 -16.67 -2.61
CA VAL A 89 -44.52 -16.18 -2.14
C VAL A 89 -44.70 -15.59 -0.76
N LYS A 90 -44.01 -16.11 0.23
CA LYS A 90 -43.91 -15.53 1.56
C LYS A 90 -42.92 -14.37 1.52
N ILE A 91 -43.36 -13.19 1.87
CA ILE A 91 -42.56 -11.99 1.90
C ILE A 91 -41.76 -11.95 3.22
N ASN A 92 -40.44 -11.84 3.12
CA ASN A 92 -39.55 -11.76 4.29
C ASN A 92 -39.20 -10.31 4.62
N GLU A 93 -39.03 -9.45 3.60
CA GLU A 93 -38.65 -8.05 3.78
C GLU A 93 -39.13 -7.19 2.61
N CYS A 94 -39.57 -5.96 2.91
CA CYS A 94 -39.98 -4.95 1.93
C CYS A 94 -39.13 -3.69 2.05
N LYS A 95 -38.71 -3.12 0.90
CA LYS A 95 -38.00 -1.84 0.77
C LYS A 95 -38.61 -1.08 -0.41
N VAL A 96 -39.64 -0.32 -0.18
CA VAL A 96 -40.52 0.23 -1.23
C VAL A 96 -40.15 1.65 -1.68
N SER A 97 -39.20 2.27 -1.04
CA SER A 97 -38.63 3.57 -1.45
C SER A 97 -37.08 3.51 -1.50
N LYS A 98 -36.47 4.50 -2.14
CA LYS A 98 -35.02 4.61 -2.20
C LYS A 98 -34.40 4.78 -0.80
N GLU A 99 -35.06 5.57 0.05
CA GLU A 99 -34.63 5.82 1.44
C GLU A 99 -34.73 4.55 2.29
N ALA A 100 -35.68 3.68 1.99
CA ALA A 100 -35.81 2.37 2.61
C ALA A 100 -34.85 1.30 2.04
N GLY A 101 -34.10 1.61 0.98
CA GLY A 101 -33.14 0.71 0.35
C GLY A 101 -33.66 -0.10 -0.84
N MET A 102 -34.74 0.37 -1.51
CA MET A 102 -35.19 -0.18 -2.81
C MET A 102 -34.04 -0.16 -3.83
N LEU A 103 -33.87 -1.26 -4.56
CA LEU A 103 -32.87 -1.32 -5.64
C LEU A 103 -33.48 -0.83 -6.96
N LEU A 104 -33.18 0.41 -7.33
CA LEU A 104 -33.75 1.05 -8.51
C LEU A 104 -33.26 0.44 -9.82
N ARG A 105 -34.17 0.31 -10.81
CA ARG A 105 -33.83 -0.13 -12.17
C ARG A 105 -32.74 0.74 -12.80
N THR A 106 -32.81 2.05 -12.60
CA THR A 106 -31.82 3.02 -13.13
C THR A 106 -30.41 2.75 -12.60
N GLU A 107 -30.30 2.37 -11.34
CA GLU A 107 -29.05 2.03 -10.68
C GLU A 107 -28.54 0.66 -11.16
N LEU A 108 -29.37 -0.37 -11.12
CA LEU A 108 -29.01 -1.72 -11.59
C LEU A 108 -28.61 -1.75 -13.07
N SER A 109 -29.17 -0.87 -13.90
CA SER A 109 -28.79 -0.76 -15.32
C SER A 109 -27.40 -0.15 -15.56
N GLN A 110 -26.84 0.54 -14.57
CA GLN A 110 -25.49 1.11 -14.61
C GLN A 110 -24.44 0.15 -14.03
N ASP A 111 -24.85 -0.89 -13.31
CA ASP A 111 -23.91 -1.87 -12.73
C ASP A 111 -23.30 -2.76 -13.82
N ILE A 112 -21.97 -2.91 -13.79
CA ILE A 112 -21.20 -3.65 -14.79
C ILE A 112 -21.67 -5.12 -14.97
N ASN A 113 -22.17 -5.74 -13.87
CA ASN A 113 -22.59 -7.14 -13.87
C ASN A 113 -24.11 -7.30 -13.98
N LEU A 114 -24.89 -6.39 -13.41
CA LEU A 114 -26.35 -6.49 -13.31
C LEU A 114 -27.09 -5.80 -14.45
N SER A 115 -26.44 -4.93 -15.22
CA SER A 115 -27.04 -4.28 -16.42
C SER A 115 -27.59 -5.28 -17.45
N LYS A 116 -27.06 -6.51 -17.47
CA LYS A 116 -27.46 -7.61 -18.36
C LYS A 116 -28.59 -8.48 -17.80
N LEU A 117 -29.18 -8.15 -16.65
CA LEU A 117 -30.34 -8.89 -16.12
C LEU A 117 -31.47 -8.90 -17.15
N ARG A 118 -32.10 -10.06 -17.35
CA ARG A 118 -33.18 -10.20 -18.35
C ARG A 118 -34.35 -9.27 -18.10
N ILE A 119 -34.68 -8.98 -16.83
CA ILE A 119 -35.75 -8.02 -16.45
C ILE A 119 -35.43 -6.58 -16.88
N ILE A 120 -34.15 -6.23 -17.03
CA ILE A 120 -33.70 -4.91 -17.51
C ILE A 120 -33.69 -4.86 -19.03
N THR A 121 -33.27 -5.95 -19.69
CA THR A 121 -33.00 -6.00 -21.15
C THR A 121 -34.22 -6.41 -21.97
N VAL A 122 -35.19 -7.12 -21.39
CA VAL A 122 -36.39 -7.64 -22.07
C VAL A 122 -37.58 -6.79 -21.70
N ARG A 123 -38.39 -6.38 -22.71
CA ARG A 123 -39.53 -5.46 -22.51
C ARG A 123 -40.78 -6.12 -21.94
N SER A 124 -40.88 -7.46 -21.95
CA SER A 124 -42.07 -8.20 -21.49
C SER A 124 -41.67 -9.46 -20.72
N GLY A 125 -42.46 -9.81 -19.71
CA GLY A 125 -42.28 -11.00 -18.89
C GLY A 125 -42.76 -10.75 -17.45
N THR A 126 -43.17 -11.79 -16.76
CA THR A 126 -43.64 -11.72 -15.37
C THR A 126 -42.69 -12.44 -14.41
N ASN A 127 -41.99 -13.45 -14.89
CA ASN A 127 -41.10 -14.26 -14.08
C ASN A 127 -39.75 -14.39 -14.80
N PHE A 128 -38.68 -14.17 -14.06
CA PHE A 128 -37.29 -14.23 -14.60
C PHE A 128 -36.45 -15.11 -13.69
N LYS A 129 -35.77 -16.08 -14.27
CA LYS A 129 -34.81 -16.94 -13.57
C LYS A 129 -33.46 -16.23 -13.46
N LEU A 130 -32.87 -16.25 -12.26
CA LEU A 130 -31.54 -15.73 -11.98
C LEU A 130 -30.50 -16.87 -11.95
N THR A 131 -29.25 -16.54 -12.28
CA THR A 131 -28.13 -17.38 -11.91
C THR A 131 -27.82 -17.23 -10.42
N ALA A 132 -27.14 -18.22 -9.82
CA ALA A 132 -26.72 -18.13 -8.41
C ALA A 132 -25.82 -16.89 -8.15
N ALA A 133 -24.96 -16.53 -9.11
CA ALA A 133 -24.12 -15.34 -9.04
C ALA A 133 -24.93 -14.04 -9.04
N GLN A 134 -25.93 -13.93 -9.94
CA GLN A 134 -26.81 -12.76 -10.00
C GLN A 134 -27.64 -12.60 -8.72
N TYR A 135 -28.20 -13.70 -8.22
CA TYR A 135 -28.95 -13.67 -6.97
C TYR A 135 -28.07 -13.23 -5.79
N LYS A 136 -26.86 -13.80 -5.67
CA LYS A 136 -25.91 -13.42 -4.62
C LYS A 136 -25.60 -11.92 -4.66
N GLN A 137 -25.30 -11.37 -5.83
CA GLN A 137 -25.01 -9.95 -5.98
C GLN A 137 -26.21 -9.05 -5.61
N LEU A 138 -27.41 -9.40 -6.08
CA LEU A 138 -28.63 -8.66 -5.71
C LEU A 138 -28.91 -8.74 -4.21
N LYS A 139 -28.68 -9.90 -3.58
CA LYS A 139 -28.87 -10.08 -2.13
C LYS A 139 -27.87 -9.27 -1.32
N GLU A 140 -26.59 -9.25 -1.70
CA GLU A 140 -25.56 -8.42 -1.07
C GLU A 140 -25.91 -6.92 -1.19
N MET A 141 -26.44 -6.48 -2.34
CA MET A 141 -26.93 -5.10 -2.50
C MET A 141 -28.17 -4.83 -1.63
N TRP A 142 -29.11 -5.76 -1.59
CA TRP A 142 -30.30 -5.67 -0.75
C TRP A 142 -29.97 -5.56 0.75
N GLU A 143 -28.94 -6.28 1.18
CA GLU A 143 -28.42 -6.24 2.56
C GLU A 143 -27.50 -5.04 2.84
N GLY A 144 -27.24 -4.18 1.86
CA GLY A 144 -26.36 -3.03 1.98
C GLY A 144 -24.87 -3.37 2.06
N LYS A 145 -24.49 -4.62 1.78
CA LYS A 145 -23.11 -5.11 1.81
C LYS A 145 -22.34 -4.83 0.51
N ARG A 146 -23.03 -4.46 -0.55
CA ARG A 146 -22.47 -4.18 -1.86
C ARG A 146 -23.11 -2.92 -2.45
N SER A 147 -22.30 -2.09 -3.13
CA SER A 147 -22.77 -0.98 -3.94
C SER A 147 -22.65 -1.26 -5.44
N ILE A 148 -23.22 -0.37 -6.25
CA ILE A 148 -23.14 -0.39 -7.71
C ILE A 148 -21.70 -0.14 -8.15
N VAL A 149 -21.23 -0.96 -9.10
CA VAL A 149 -19.95 -0.75 -9.81
C VAL A 149 -20.27 -0.19 -11.18
N LYS A 150 -20.12 1.12 -11.34
CA LYS A 150 -20.47 1.80 -12.59
C LYS A 150 -19.55 1.45 -13.74
N ILE A 151 -20.13 1.29 -14.91
CA ILE A 151 -19.39 1.03 -16.16
C ILE A 151 -18.52 2.26 -16.48
N GLY A 152 -17.21 2.03 -16.66
CA GLY A 152 -16.25 3.07 -17.05
C GLY A 152 -15.59 3.84 -15.88
N GLU A 153 -15.95 3.57 -14.63
CA GLU A 153 -15.20 4.07 -13.46
C GLU A 153 -14.08 3.09 -13.08
N PRO A 154 -12.91 3.59 -12.56
CA PRO A 154 -11.83 2.73 -12.07
C PRO A 154 -12.32 1.78 -10.98
N GLN A 155 -11.83 0.53 -11.03
CA GLN A 155 -12.18 -0.50 -10.07
C GLN A 155 -11.06 -0.70 -9.05
N TYR A 156 -11.41 -1.25 -7.88
CA TYR A 156 -10.48 -1.60 -6.80
C TYR A 156 -10.35 -3.12 -6.70
N TRP A 157 -9.11 -3.58 -6.72
CA TRP A 157 -8.76 -4.99 -6.67
C TRP A 157 -7.92 -5.30 -5.44
N SER A 158 -8.23 -6.36 -4.70
CA SER A 158 -7.31 -6.91 -3.71
C SER A 158 -6.49 -8.02 -4.35
N PHE A 159 -5.17 -7.95 -4.14
CA PHE A 159 -4.18 -8.87 -4.68
C PHE A 159 -3.36 -9.48 -3.54
N SER A 160 -3.26 -10.82 -3.49
CA SER A 160 -2.53 -11.52 -2.43
C SER A 160 -1.04 -11.61 -2.73
N VAL A 161 -0.21 -11.17 -1.78
CA VAL A 161 1.25 -11.29 -1.81
C VAL A 161 1.64 -12.36 -0.79
N GLU A 162 1.56 -13.64 -1.18
CA GLU A 162 1.87 -14.78 -0.32
C GLU A 162 2.91 -15.70 -0.97
N GLY A 163 3.88 -16.17 -0.15
CA GLY A 163 4.89 -17.15 -0.54
C GLY A 163 6.32 -16.60 -0.56
N SER A 164 7.28 -17.50 -0.60
CA SER A 164 8.72 -17.18 -0.58
C SER A 164 9.19 -16.42 -1.82
N PHE A 165 8.46 -16.51 -2.94
CA PHE A 165 8.83 -15.91 -4.23
C PHE A 165 8.04 -14.65 -4.57
N LEU A 166 6.87 -14.41 -3.98
CA LEU A 166 6.02 -13.25 -4.27
C LEU A 166 5.84 -12.39 -3.02
N SER A 167 6.90 -11.74 -2.60
CA SER A 167 6.82 -10.73 -1.53
C SER A 167 6.35 -9.38 -2.08
N PHE A 168 5.74 -8.55 -1.22
CA PHE A 168 5.38 -7.19 -1.61
C PHE A 168 6.62 -6.36 -2.00
N SER A 169 7.75 -6.56 -1.32
CA SER A 169 9.02 -5.89 -1.67
C SER A 169 9.47 -6.19 -3.11
N HIS A 170 9.23 -7.41 -3.60
CA HIS A 170 9.51 -7.75 -4.99
C HIS A 170 8.57 -7.00 -5.95
N CYS A 171 7.26 -6.98 -5.66
CA CYS A 171 6.27 -6.23 -6.44
C CYS A 171 6.58 -4.72 -6.47
N LEU A 172 7.01 -4.17 -5.34
CA LEU A 172 7.38 -2.76 -5.19
C LEU A 172 8.64 -2.41 -6.02
N ASN A 173 9.68 -3.22 -5.92
CA ASN A 173 10.94 -2.98 -6.66
C ASN A 173 10.77 -3.07 -8.17
N GLU A 174 9.98 -4.03 -8.66
CA GLU A 174 9.73 -4.20 -10.09
C GLU A 174 8.56 -3.36 -10.62
N GLN A 175 7.85 -2.63 -9.75
CA GLN A 175 6.65 -1.86 -10.08
C GLN A 175 5.60 -2.71 -10.82
N LYS A 176 5.37 -3.95 -10.32
CA LYS A 176 4.49 -4.94 -10.96
C LYS A 176 3.69 -5.74 -9.95
N ILE A 177 2.56 -6.28 -10.42
CA ILE A 177 1.85 -7.39 -9.78
C ILE A 177 1.87 -8.60 -10.70
N TYR A 178 1.87 -9.78 -10.12
CA TYR A 178 2.09 -11.04 -10.82
C TYR A 178 0.99 -12.03 -10.53
N LEU A 179 0.67 -12.85 -11.52
CA LEU A 179 -0.24 -13.96 -11.35
C LEU A 179 0.53 -15.28 -11.54
N GLY A 180 0.29 -16.25 -10.69
CA GLY A 180 0.80 -17.61 -10.83
C GLY A 180 0.06 -18.36 -11.95
N TRP A 181 0.07 -19.70 -11.87
CA TRP A 181 -0.49 -20.61 -12.88
C TRP A 181 0.25 -20.50 -14.21
N ASP A 182 1.60 -20.54 -14.16
CA ASP A 182 2.48 -20.47 -15.35
C ASP A 182 2.24 -21.65 -16.33
N GLU A 183 1.67 -22.75 -15.86
CA GLU A 183 1.22 -23.90 -16.65
C GLU A 183 0.15 -23.52 -17.69
N LEU A 184 -0.61 -22.47 -17.46
CA LEU A 184 -1.58 -21.95 -18.44
C LEU A 184 -0.91 -21.24 -19.63
N GLY A 185 0.38 -20.89 -19.52
CA GLY A 185 1.06 -20.09 -20.51
C GLY A 185 0.48 -18.69 -20.68
N ASP A 186 0.56 -18.14 -21.87
CA ASP A 186 0.00 -16.83 -22.18
C ASP A 186 -1.54 -16.88 -22.18
N LEU A 187 -2.15 -16.17 -21.24
CA LEU A 187 -3.60 -16.18 -21.07
C LEU A 187 -4.38 -15.66 -22.30
N ARG A 188 -3.73 -14.89 -23.19
CA ARG A 188 -4.36 -14.38 -24.43
C ARG A 188 -4.76 -15.48 -25.41
N GLN A 189 -4.25 -16.70 -25.27
CA GLN A 189 -4.65 -17.84 -26.06
C GLN A 189 -6.07 -18.36 -25.76
N TYR A 190 -6.67 -17.93 -24.63
CA TYR A 190 -7.99 -18.38 -24.21
C TYR A 190 -9.08 -17.36 -24.55
N GLU A 191 -10.04 -17.77 -25.39
CA GLU A 191 -11.14 -16.89 -25.82
C GLU A 191 -12.24 -16.71 -24.77
N SER A 192 -12.31 -17.60 -23.77
CA SER A 192 -13.38 -17.60 -22.77
C SER A 192 -12.91 -18.08 -21.40
N LYS A 193 -13.70 -17.74 -20.38
CA LYS A 193 -13.52 -18.24 -19.01
C LYS A 193 -13.63 -19.76 -18.93
N GLU A 194 -14.50 -20.35 -19.74
CA GLU A 194 -14.71 -21.81 -19.85
C GLU A 194 -13.47 -22.49 -20.42
N ALA A 195 -12.77 -21.87 -21.37
CA ALA A 195 -11.52 -22.38 -21.94
C ALA A 195 -10.40 -22.43 -20.89
N ILE A 196 -10.24 -21.36 -20.06
CA ILE A 196 -9.29 -21.35 -18.93
C ILE A 196 -9.64 -22.45 -17.92
N LYS A 197 -10.93 -22.63 -17.62
CA LYS A 197 -11.38 -23.67 -16.69
C LYS A 197 -11.03 -25.08 -17.19
N ALA A 198 -11.26 -25.33 -18.47
CA ALA A 198 -10.97 -26.63 -19.09
C ALA A 198 -9.46 -26.94 -19.06
N SER A 199 -8.60 -25.95 -19.31
CA SER A 199 -7.14 -26.10 -19.22
C SER A 199 -6.68 -26.41 -17.81
N LEU A 200 -7.16 -25.67 -16.80
CA LEU A 200 -6.84 -25.93 -15.39
C LEU A 200 -7.26 -27.33 -14.92
N GLN A 201 -8.40 -27.85 -15.42
CA GLN A 201 -8.87 -29.20 -15.10
C GLN A 201 -8.03 -30.30 -15.77
N HIS A 202 -7.43 -30.01 -16.92
CA HIS A 202 -6.58 -30.95 -17.64
C HIS A 202 -5.19 -31.08 -17.00
N GLU A 203 -4.63 -29.98 -16.50
CA GLU A 203 -3.29 -29.91 -15.92
C GLU A 203 -3.20 -30.45 -14.49
N SER A 204 -4.30 -30.40 -13.71
CA SER A 204 -4.34 -30.81 -12.30
C SER A 204 -5.42 -31.86 -12.06
N VAL A 205 -5.01 -33.13 -11.93
CA VAL A 205 -5.91 -34.26 -11.59
C VAL A 205 -6.51 -34.12 -10.16
N GLU A 206 -5.89 -33.34 -9.28
CA GLU A 206 -6.31 -33.16 -7.88
C GLU A 206 -7.38 -32.06 -7.69
N ILE A 207 -7.53 -31.12 -8.62
CA ILE A 207 -8.45 -29.99 -8.45
C ILE A 207 -9.77 -30.26 -9.17
N GLN A 208 -10.74 -30.83 -8.48
CA GLN A 208 -12.06 -31.13 -9.07
C GLN A 208 -12.85 -29.91 -9.55
N ASN A 209 -12.63 -28.72 -8.98
CA ASN A 209 -13.36 -27.50 -9.39
C ASN A 209 -12.56 -26.19 -9.22
N PRO A 210 -11.74 -25.78 -10.21
CA PRO A 210 -10.85 -24.60 -10.11
C PRO A 210 -11.60 -23.27 -10.31
N MET A 211 -12.76 -23.09 -9.70
CA MET A 211 -13.60 -21.88 -9.95
C MET A 211 -12.91 -20.58 -9.55
N ASN A 212 -12.16 -20.56 -8.45
CA ASN A 212 -11.47 -19.35 -7.98
C ASN A 212 -10.27 -19.02 -8.87
N ASP A 213 -9.49 -20.03 -9.24
CA ASP A 213 -8.31 -19.92 -10.08
C ASP A 213 -8.68 -19.47 -11.50
N THR A 214 -9.73 -20.10 -12.06
CA THR A 214 -10.33 -19.68 -13.33
C THR A 214 -10.77 -18.22 -13.30
N LEU A 215 -11.43 -17.81 -12.20
CA LEU A 215 -11.91 -16.44 -12.05
C LEU A 215 -10.75 -15.44 -11.96
N ALA A 216 -9.73 -15.75 -11.16
CA ALA A 216 -8.57 -14.89 -10.99
C ALA A 216 -7.84 -14.66 -12.32
N ASN A 217 -7.57 -15.73 -13.07
CA ASN A 217 -6.90 -15.65 -14.38
C ASN A 217 -7.74 -14.86 -15.40
N TYR A 218 -9.04 -15.12 -15.47
CA TYR A 218 -9.93 -14.40 -16.38
C TYR A 218 -10.04 -12.92 -16.02
N GLN A 219 -10.18 -12.59 -14.74
CA GLN A 219 -10.27 -11.21 -14.26
C GLN A 219 -8.98 -10.45 -14.50
N PHE A 220 -7.84 -11.06 -14.24
CA PHE A 220 -6.53 -10.46 -14.47
C PHE A 220 -6.27 -10.17 -15.95
N LEU A 221 -6.71 -11.06 -16.87
CA LEU A 221 -6.61 -10.85 -18.32
C LEU A 221 -7.59 -9.79 -18.83
N SER A 222 -8.89 -9.93 -18.49
CA SER A 222 -9.97 -9.30 -19.26
C SER A 222 -10.74 -8.21 -18.53
N GLU A 223 -10.88 -8.31 -17.19
CA GLU A 223 -11.71 -7.39 -16.39
C GLU A 223 -10.90 -6.25 -15.79
N MET A 224 -9.69 -6.51 -15.26
CA MET A 224 -8.78 -5.50 -14.74
C MET A 224 -8.25 -4.64 -15.88
N LYS A 225 -8.24 -3.31 -15.72
CA LYS A 225 -7.87 -2.35 -16.77
C LYS A 225 -6.87 -1.31 -16.28
N VAL A 226 -6.20 -0.69 -17.24
CA VAL A 226 -5.38 0.49 -16.99
C VAL A 226 -6.23 1.58 -16.31
N GLY A 227 -5.72 2.14 -15.22
CA GLY A 227 -6.42 3.11 -14.39
C GLY A 227 -7.15 2.52 -13.19
N ASP A 228 -7.34 1.21 -13.11
CA ASP A 228 -7.84 0.53 -11.91
C ASP A 228 -6.83 0.63 -10.77
N TYR A 229 -7.31 0.41 -9.55
CA TYR A 229 -6.48 0.41 -8.35
C TYR A 229 -6.30 -0.99 -7.79
N VAL A 230 -5.12 -1.25 -7.22
CA VAL A 230 -4.80 -2.52 -6.57
C VAL A 230 -4.33 -2.30 -5.14
N ILE A 231 -4.77 -3.17 -4.24
CA ILE A 231 -4.38 -3.23 -2.83
C ILE A 231 -3.66 -4.56 -2.61
N ALA A 232 -2.36 -4.48 -2.31
CA ALA A 232 -1.55 -5.64 -1.95
C ALA A 232 -1.89 -6.06 -0.51
N LYS A 233 -2.30 -7.33 -0.33
CA LYS A 233 -2.73 -7.85 0.95
C LYS A 233 -2.09 -9.21 1.28
N GLN A 234 -2.04 -9.57 2.57
CA GLN A 234 -1.70 -10.91 3.04
C GLN A 234 -2.74 -11.41 4.04
N GLY A 235 -3.20 -12.64 3.83
CA GLY A 235 -4.25 -13.23 4.64
C GLY A 235 -5.55 -12.39 4.59
N PHE A 236 -6.21 -12.27 5.74
CA PHE A 236 -7.53 -11.63 5.84
C PHE A 236 -7.50 -10.15 6.17
N ARG A 237 -6.40 -9.62 6.74
CA ARG A 237 -6.37 -8.29 7.35
C ARG A 237 -5.15 -7.43 7.02
N LYS A 238 -4.01 -8.03 6.67
CA LYS A 238 -2.76 -7.28 6.41
C LYS A 238 -2.78 -6.61 5.04
N ILE A 239 -2.32 -5.36 4.99
CA ILE A 239 -2.19 -4.53 3.79
C ILE A 239 -0.75 -4.06 3.71
N PHE A 240 -0.16 -4.11 2.51
CA PHE A 240 1.23 -3.71 2.26
C PHE A 240 1.37 -2.55 1.29
N GLY A 241 0.39 -2.34 0.43
CA GLY A 241 0.47 -1.27 -0.56
C GLY A 241 -0.83 -1.00 -1.29
N TYR A 242 -0.89 0.19 -1.87
CA TYR A 242 -1.95 0.67 -2.72
C TYR A 242 -1.34 1.30 -3.96
N GLY A 243 -1.77 0.87 -5.13
CA GLY A 243 -1.21 1.31 -6.40
C GLY A 243 -2.26 1.43 -7.50
N ARG A 244 -1.84 2.03 -8.62
CA ARG A 244 -2.64 2.20 -9.83
C ARG A 244 -2.09 1.32 -10.94
N ILE A 245 -2.94 0.57 -11.62
CA ILE A 245 -2.58 -0.24 -12.78
C ILE A 245 -2.22 0.67 -13.94
N THR A 246 -1.03 0.49 -14.52
CA THR A 246 -0.49 1.33 -15.60
C THR A 246 -0.36 0.60 -16.93
N SER A 247 -0.43 -0.76 -16.95
CA SER A 247 -0.39 -1.54 -18.18
C SER A 247 -1.60 -2.44 -18.36
N ASP A 248 -1.83 -2.86 -19.61
CA ASP A 248 -2.64 -4.03 -19.90
C ASP A 248 -1.94 -5.32 -19.44
N TYR A 249 -2.60 -6.47 -19.61
CA TYR A 249 -2.00 -7.78 -19.34
C TYR A 249 -0.72 -7.99 -20.16
N CYS A 250 0.35 -8.39 -19.48
CA CYS A 250 1.65 -8.71 -20.06
C CYS A 250 2.05 -10.15 -19.72
N TYR A 251 2.82 -10.78 -20.62
CA TYR A 251 3.39 -12.10 -20.45
C TYR A 251 4.87 -12.08 -20.85
N ASP A 252 5.75 -12.59 -19.98
CA ASP A 252 7.20 -12.68 -20.24
C ASP A 252 7.64 -14.15 -20.20
N GLU A 253 7.88 -14.71 -21.37
CA GLU A 253 8.29 -16.10 -21.54
C GLU A 253 9.67 -16.42 -20.91
N ASN A 254 10.54 -15.42 -20.80
CA ASN A 254 11.90 -15.59 -20.27
C ASN A 254 11.95 -15.69 -18.73
N ARG A 255 10.89 -15.34 -18.02
CA ARG A 255 10.84 -15.51 -16.58
C ARG A 255 10.71 -17.00 -16.21
N VAL A 256 11.35 -17.37 -15.09
CA VAL A 256 11.29 -18.75 -14.59
C VAL A 256 9.91 -19.03 -13.95
N GLN A 257 9.35 -18.04 -13.23
CA GLN A 257 8.06 -18.13 -12.55
C GLN A 257 7.35 -16.77 -12.60
N TYR A 258 6.01 -16.79 -12.42
CA TYR A 258 5.18 -15.57 -12.43
C TYR A 258 5.33 -14.79 -13.75
N LYS A 259 5.13 -15.51 -14.86
CA LYS A 259 5.28 -14.99 -16.21
C LYS A 259 4.21 -13.97 -16.60
N SER A 260 3.03 -14.08 -15.99
CA SER A 260 1.88 -13.18 -16.21
C SER A 260 1.94 -12.01 -15.23
N TYR A 261 1.93 -10.77 -15.75
CA TYR A 261 2.05 -9.59 -14.92
C TYR A 261 1.28 -8.38 -15.48
N ARG A 262 1.12 -7.36 -14.61
CA ARG A 262 0.73 -5.99 -14.96
C ARG A 262 1.63 -5.00 -14.26
N GLU A 263 1.91 -3.88 -14.89
CA GLU A 263 2.66 -2.79 -14.27
C GLU A 263 1.77 -1.96 -13.35
N VAL A 264 2.36 -1.49 -12.26
CA VAL A 264 1.68 -0.76 -11.19
C VAL A 264 2.52 0.43 -10.76
N GLU A 265 1.93 1.59 -10.72
CA GLU A 265 2.45 2.74 -10.01
C GLU A 265 2.00 2.64 -8.54
N TRP A 266 2.92 2.30 -7.63
CA TRP A 266 2.61 2.24 -6.21
C TRP A 266 2.49 3.65 -5.63
N LEU A 267 1.30 4.00 -5.14
CA LEU A 267 0.96 5.31 -4.60
C LEU A 267 1.22 5.39 -3.09
N LYS A 268 1.17 4.26 -2.40
CA LYS A 268 1.43 4.15 -0.97
C LYS A 268 1.93 2.75 -0.63
N ASP A 269 2.98 2.67 0.17
CA ASP A 269 3.53 1.43 0.69
C ASP A 269 3.72 1.52 2.20
N GLY A 270 3.68 0.38 2.88
CA GLY A 270 3.77 0.29 4.33
C GLY A 270 3.23 -1.04 4.85
N GLU A 271 2.95 -1.10 6.13
CA GLU A 271 2.32 -2.26 6.76
C GLU A 271 1.17 -1.79 7.65
N TRP A 272 -0.06 -2.20 7.30
CA TRP A 272 -1.28 -1.88 8.03
C TRP A 272 -2.08 -3.13 8.28
N GLU A 273 -2.92 -3.11 9.30
CA GLU A 273 -3.80 -4.22 9.63
C GLU A 273 -5.23 -3.74 9.95
N LEU A 274 -6.23 -4.36 9.30
CA LEU A 274 -7.64 -4.15 9.61
C LEU A 274 -7.94 -4.67 11.02
N LYS A 275 -8.83 -3.99 11.75
CA LYS A 275 -9.26 -4.41 13.09
C LYS A 275 -10.05 -5.72 13.01
N GLU A 276 -10.12 -6.47 14.12
CA GLU A 276 -10.91 -7.71 14.18
C GLU A 276 -12.40 -7.52 13.93
N SER A 277 -12.92 -6.34 14.27
CA SER A 277 -14.33 -5.96 14.04
C SER A 277 -14.64 -5.52 12.62
N ASP A 278 -13.60 -5.31 11.79
CA ASP A 278 -13.76 -4.78 10.43
C ASP A 278 -14.15 -5.91 9.44
N GLU A 279 -14.63 -5.52 8.25
CA GLU A 279 -14.79 -6.46 7.15
C GLU A 279 -13.41 -6.98 6.71
N HIS A 280 -13.36 -8.22 6.22
CA HIS A 280 -12.11 -8.91 5.92
C HIS A 280 -11.94 -9.15 4.42
N PHE A 281 -10.69 -9.24 3.99
CA PHE A 281 -10.39 -9.73 2.63
C PHE A 281 -10.81 -11.20 2.47
N SER A 282 -11.13 -11.56 1.23
CA SER A 282 -11.29 -12.97 0.87
C SER A 282 -9.91 -13.67 0.83
N THR A 283 -9.91 -15.01 0.93
CA THR A 283 -8.69 -15.83 0.77
C THR A 283 -8.19 -15.93 -0.67
N LYS A 284 -8.93 -15.37 -1.64
CA LYS A 284 -8.59 -15.45 -3.07
C LYS A 284 -7.35 -14.62 -3.40
N THR A 285 -6.61 -15.08 -4.39
CA THR A 285 -5.43 -14.38 -4.92
C THR A 285 -5.79 -13.02 -5.50
N LEU A 286 -6.90 -12.95 -6.25
CA LEU A 286 -7.41 -11.71 -6.83
C LEU A 286 -8.90 -11.58 -6.57
N THR A 287 -9.35 -10.41 -6.15
CA THR A 287 -10.78 -10.13 -5.90
C THR A 287 -11.10 -8.68 -6.24
N ASN A 288 -12.16 -8.47 -7.02
CA ASN A 288 -12.73 -7.15 -7.19
C ASN A 288 -13.44 -6.73 -5.90
N ILE A 289 -12.93 -5.71 -5.23
CA ILE A 289 -13.48 -5.19 -3.97
C ILE A 289 -14.24 -3.87 -4.14
N THR A 290 -14.36 -3.35 -5.36
CA THR A 290 -15.15 -2.14 -5.67
C THR A 290 -16.58 -2.21 -5.12
N PRO A 291 -17.27 -3.36 -5.16
CA PRO A 291 -18.64 -3.46 -4.65
C PRO A 291 -18.77 -3.38 -3.13
N TYR A 292 -17.69 -3.34 -2.37
CA TYR A 292 -17.67 -3.39 -0.91
C TYR A 292 -17.21 -2.07 -0.29
N PRO A 293 -18.08 -1.02 -0.25
CA PRO A 293 -17.70 0.33 0.15
C PRO A 293 -17.25 0.40 1.61
N ASN A 294 -17.82 -0.43 2.50
CA ASN A 294 -17.40 -0.47 3.90
C ASN A 294 -15.96 -0.97 4.03
N LEU A 295 -15.62 -2.07 3.34
CA LEU A 295 -14.26 -2.60 3.31
C LEU A 295 -13.28 -1.55 2.75
N LEU A 296 -13.62 -0.91 1.63
CA LEU A 296 -12.79 0.16 1.06
C LEU A 296 -12.60 1.33 2.02
N SER A 297 -13.67 1.78 2.68
CA SER A 297 -13.59 2.85 3.69
C SER A 297 -12.68 2.47 4.86
N GLN A 298 -12.78 1.23 5.37
CA GLN A 298 -11.93 0.72 6.45
C GLN A 298 -10.47 0.58 6.01
N ILE A 299 -10.19 0.09 4.80
CA ILE A 299 -8.85 0.02 4.22
C ILE A 299 -8.22 1.40 4.18
N PHE A 300 -8.91 2.40 3.60
CA PHE A 300 -8.37 3.75 3.51
C PHE A 300 -8.29 4.44 4.87
N ALA A 301 -9.21 4.18 5.79
CA ALA A 301 -9.13 4.69 7.16
C ALA A 301 -7.87 4.17 7.88
N VAL A 302 -7.59 2.85 7.79
CA VAL A 302 -6.40 2.24 8.39
C VAL A 302 -5.12 2.71 7.70
N MET A 303 -5.10 2.79 6.37
CA MET A 303 -3.95 3.29 5.62
C MET A 303 -3.67 4.77 5.85
N ASN A 304 -4.69 5.56 6.18
CA ASN A 304 -4.57 6.98 6.51
C ASN A 304 -4.49 7.23 8.01
N SER A 305 -4.67 6.21 8.86
CA SER A 305 -4.41 6.36 10.29
C SER A 305 -2.92 6.57 10.49
N GLN A 306 -2.57 7.62 11.19
CA GLN A 306 -1.21 7.85 11.64
C GLN A 306 -0.92 6.81 12.73
N GLN A 307 0.07 5.95 12.49
CA GLN A 307 0.52 4.99 13.48
C GLN A 307 1.35 5.74 14.53
N ASP A 308 0.89 5.75 15.77
CA ASP A 308 1.68 6.31 16.87
C ASP A 308 3.07 5.67 16.91
N TYR A 309 4.09 6.49 17.12
CA TYR A 309 5.47 6.04 17.22
C TYR A 309 6.19 6.82 18.33
N ASN A 310 6.54 6.14 19.36
CA ASN A 310 7.08 6.76 20.58
C ASN A 310 8.52 6.30 20.89
N ALA A 311 9.07 6.78 22.02
CA ALA A 311 10.42 6.42 22.46
C ALA A 311 10.63 4.90 22.62
N ALA A 312 9.61 4.16 23.08
CA ALA A 312 9.71 2.72 23.26
C ALA A 312 9.79 1.99 21.89
N ASP A 313 9.02 2.44 20.89
CA ASP A 313 9.07 1.90 19.54
C ASP A 313 10.42 2.19 18.88
N PHE A 314 10.93 3.42 19.05
CA PHE A 314 12.26 3.78 18.59
C PHE A 314 13.35 2.90 19.22
N LEU A 315 13.34 2.74 20.53
CA LEU A 315 14.33 1.93 21.25
C LEU A 315 14.21 0.42 20.99
N LYS A 316 13.08 -0.04 20.46
CA LYS A 316 12.89 -1.41 20.00
C LYS A 316 13.54 -1.63 18.63
N GLU A 317 13.45 -0.65 17.72
CA GLU A 317 13.98 -0.74 16.36
C GLU A 317 15.46 -0.32 16.27
N VAL A 318 15.92 0.63 17.10
CA VAL A 318 17.27 1.22 17.05
C VAL A 318 18.15 0.73 18.19
N PHE A 319 19.34 0.25 17.87
CA PHE A 319 20.29 -0.28 18.84
C PHE A 319 21.04 0.83 19.56
N MET A 320 20.43 1.39 20.60
CA MET A 320 21.06 2.38 21.49
C MET A 320 20.45 2.37 22.89
N SER A 321 21.10 3.07 23.83
CA SER A 321 20.59 3.23 25.17
C SER A 321 19.55 4.35 25.25
N GLU A 322 18.69 4.31 26.28
CA GLU A 322 17.70 5.35 26.56
C GLU A 322 18.38 6.73 26.75
N SER A 323 19.50 6.78 27.47
CA SER A 323 20.25 8.02 27.67
C SER A 323 20.85 8.61 26.39
N GLN A 324 21.16 7.77 25.40
CA GLN A 324 21.57 8.23 24.07
C GLN A 324 20.38 8.80 23.29
N TYR A 325 19.24 8.15 23.36
CA TYR A 325 17.99 8.66 22.77
C TYR A 325 17.59 10.02 23.37
N GLU A 326 17.59 10.14 24.69
CA GLU A 326 17.29 11.42 25.37
C GLU A 326 18.21 12.55 24.92
N ARG A 327 19.51 12.27 24.76
CA ARG A 327 20.47 13.25 24.23
C ARG A 327 20.17 13.66 22.79
N LEU A 328 19.74 12.72 21.94
CA LEU A 328 19.32 13.01 20.58
C LEU A 328 18.10 13.93 20.56
N ILE A 329 17.07 13.62 21.32
CA ILE A 329 15.85 14.42 21.43
C ILE A 329 16.17 15.81 22.00
N TYR A 330 17.00 15.88 23.05
CA TYR A 330 17.43 17.16 23.62
C TYR A 330 18.16 18.03 22.57
N ALA A 331 19.12 17.45 21.85
CA ALA A 331 19.86 18.16 20.81
C ALA A 331 18.94 18.66 19.68
N LEU A 332 18.01 17.81 19.25
CA LEU A 332 17.06 18.13 18.19
C LEU A 332 16.11 19.27 18.61
N ASN A 333 15.58 19.22 19.82
CA ASN A 333 14.71 20.28 20.35
C ASN A 333 15.42 21.63 20.51
N HIS A 334 16.67 21.63 20.98
CA HIS A 334 17.39 22.87 21.29
C HIS A 334 18.10 23.49 20.10
N LYS A 335 18.71 22.65 19.24
CA LYS A 335 19.47 23.12 18.06
C LYS A 335 18.66 23.10 16.78
N LYS A 336 17.59 22.31 16.70
CA LYS A 336 16.80 22.03 15.50
C LYS A 336 17.62 21.44 14.34
N ASN A 337 18.94 21.39 14.47
CA ASN A 337 19.88 20.85 13.49
C ASN A 337 20.84 19.90 14.17
N ILE A 338 20.91 18.68 13.73
CA ILE A 338 21.86 17.69 14.23
C ILE A 338 22.64 17.03 13.07
N ILE A 339 23.85 16.57 13.33
CA ILE A 339 24.63 15.75 12.43
C ILE A 339 24.92 14.42 13.13
N LEU A 340 24.41 13.33 12.58
CA LEU A 340 24.73 11.96 12.96
C LEU A 340 26.03 11.56 12.27
N GLN A 341 27.12 11.44 13.03
CA GLN A 341 28.41 11.08 12.51
C GLN A 341 28.86 9.69 13.01
N GLY A 342 29.55 8.93 12.20
CA GLY A 342 30.06 7.62 12.60
C GLY A 342 30.56 6.81 11.42
N PRO A 343 31.15 5.63 11.68
CA PRO A 343 31.67 4.77 10.64
C PRO A 343 30.58 4.26 9.70
N PRO A 344 30.91 3.77 8.51
CA PRO A 344 29.96 3.14 7.62
C PRO A 344 29.33 1.89 8.26
N GLY A 345 28.07 1.60 7.92
CA GLY A 345 27.38 0.41 8.41
C GLY A 345 26.89 0.47 9.87
N VAL A 346 26.79 1.66 10.49
CA VAL A 346 26.17 1.82 11.84
C VAL A 346 24.68 2.22 11.80
N GLY A 347 24.05 2.17 10.63
CA GLY A 347 22.61 2.44 10.51
C GLY A 347 22.19 3.90 10.66
N LYS A 348 23.03 4.88 10.30
CA LYS A 348 22.72 6.33 10.42
C LYS A 348 21.43 6.72 9.72
N THR A 349 21.21 6.26 8.49
CA THR A 349 20.02 6.56 7.69
C THR A 349 18.76 5.98 8.33
N PHE A 350 18.85 4.75 8.83
CA PHE A 350 17.78 4.10 9.56
C PHE A 350 17.42 4.87 10.84
N LEU A 351 18.44 5.26 11.61
CA LEU A 351 18.30 6.04 12.84
C LEU A 351 17.66 7.41 12.57
N ALA A 352 18.12 8.15 11.56
CA ALA A 352 17.62 9.49 11.23
C ALA A 352 16.10 9.47 10.98
N LYS A 353 15.62 8.50 10.20
CA LYS A 353 14.19 8.36 9.88
C LYS A 353 13.36 7.97 11.11
N ARG A 354 13.86 7.01 11.94
CA ARG A 354 13.18 6.60 13.19
C ARG A 354 13.16 7.72 14.23
N LEU A 355 14.21 8.52 14.29
CA LEU A 355 14.26 9.68 15.16
C LEU A 355 13.21 10.73 14.77
N ALA A 356 13.03 10.98 13.49
CA ALA A 356 11.97 11.85 13.00
C ALA A 356 10.58 11.31 13.41
N TYR A 357 10.31 10.02 13.23
CA TYR A 357 9.05 9.40 13.69
C TYR A 357 8.83 9.56 15.20
N ALA A 358 9.83 9.24 16.01
CA ALA A 358 9.70 9.33 17.45
C ALA A 358 9.52 10.77 17.96
N HIS A 359 10.16 11.74 17.30
CA HIS A 359 10.05 13.15 17.67
C HIS A 359 8.73 13.77 17.22
N GLN A 360 8.15 13.34 16.09
CA GLN A 360 6.81 13.80 15.65
C GLN A 360 5.67 13.03 16.32
N GLY A 361 5.95 11.87 16.97
CA GLY A 361 4.97 11.03 17.65
C GLY A 361 4.20 10.07 16.75
N ILE A 362 4.50 10.04 15.44
CA ILE A 362 3.79 9.23 14.44
C ILE A 362 4.77 8.62 13.42
N LYS A 363 4.46 7.42 12.93
CA LYS A 363 5.22 6.76 11.87
C LYS A 363 4.67 7.17 10.49
N SER A 364 5.09 8.35 10.03
CA SER A 364 4.65 8.90 8.74
C SER A 364 5.80 9.56 8.00
N ASP A 365 5.95 9.24 6.71
CA ASP A 365 6.93 9.87 5.82
C ASP A 365 6.44 11.22 5.25
N GLU A 366 5.20 11.58 5.48
CA GLU A 366 4.58 12.79 4.94
C GLU A 366 5.33 14.07 5.33
N TYR A 367 5.92 14.07 6.53
CA TYR A 367 6.63 15.21 7.10
C TYR A 367 8.16 15.08 6.99
N ILE A 368 8.63 14.12 6.18
CA ILE A 368 10.05 13.84 5.99
C ILE A 368 10.43 14.03 4.53
N GLN A 369 11.46 14.83 4.29
CA GLN A 369 12.12 14.95 2.98
C GLN A 369 13.56 14.52 3.11
N MET A 370 14.01 13.61 2.26
CA MET A 370 15.38 13.14 2.26
C MET A 370 16.08 13.49 0.95
N VAL A 371 17.33 13.94 1.05
CA VAL A 371 18.23 14.20 -0.07
C VAL A 371 19.62 13.65 0.22
N GLN A 372 20.39 13.35 -0.83
CA GLN A 372 21.79 12.97 -0.71
C GLN A 372 22.66 14.05 -1.34
N PHE A 373 23.67 14.56 -0.61
CA PHE A 373 24.59 15.51 -1.17
C PHE A 373 25.71 14.80 -1.93
N HIS A 374 26.16 15.45 -2.99
CA HIS A 374 27.33 15.09 -3.80
C HIS A 374 28.14 16.34 -4.16
N GLN A 375 29.34 16.17 -4.69
CA GLN A 375 30.26 17.29 -4.93
C GLN A 375 29.71 18.38 -5.88
N SER A 376 28.82 18.00 -6.80
CA SER A 376 28.21 18.91 -7.76
C SER A 376 26.87 19.49 -7.29
N TYR A 377 26.42 19.18 -6.06
CA TYR A 377 25.14 19.69 -5.55
C TYR A 377 25.22 21.20 -5.34
N SER A 378 24.24 21.92 -5.82
CA SER A 378 24.30 23.39 -5.94
C SER A 378 23.18 24.11 -5.18
N TYR A 379 23.34 25.42 -5.00
CA TYR A 379 22.31 26.31 -4.47
C TYR A 379 21.02 26.28 -5.32
N GLU A 380 21.18 26.21 -6.64
CA GLU A 380 20.09 26.19 -7.60
C GLU A 380 19.24 24.92 -7.53
N GLU A 381 19.82 23.80 -7.06
CA GLU A 381 19.08 22.56 -6.84
C GLU A 381 18.42 22.54 -5.46
N PHE A 382 19.07 23.15 -4.48
CA PHE A 382 18.64 23.12 -3.09
C PHE A 382 17.63 24.22 -2.75
N ILE A 383 17.93 25.45 -3.12
CA ILE A 383 17.15 26.63 -2.76
C ILE A 383 16.33 27.11 -3.96
N ARG A 384 16.98 27.66 -4.97
CA ARG A 384 16.28 28.25 -6.15
C ARG A 384 17.29 28.59 -7.24
N GLY A 385 16.92 28.39 -8.51
CA GLY A 385 17.75 28.79 -9.64
C GLY A 385 17.06 28.74 -10.99
N TYR A 386 17.69 29.34 -11.99
CA TYR A 386 17.21 29.30 -13.36
C TYR A 386 17.53 27.96 -14.02
N LYS A 387 16.49 27.29 -14.53
CA LYS A 387 16.63 26.02 -15.28
C LYS A 387 16.18 26.23 -16.74
N PRO A 388 16.86 25.56 -17.71
CA PRO A 388 16.48 25.64 -19.12
C PRO A 388 15.08 25.06 -19.34
N THR A 389 14.33 25.65 -20.31
CA THR A 389 13.03 25.17 -20.73
C THR A 389 13.11 24.46 -22.08
N GLU A 390 12.22 23.51 -22.36
CA GLU A 390 12.15 22.78 -23.64
C GLU A 390 11.92 23.68 -24.85
N GLN A 391 11.31 24.84 -24.63
CA GLN A 391 11.00 25.84 -25.68
C GLN A 391 12.16 26.84 -25.94
N GLY A 392 13.30 26.67 -25.28
CA GLY A 392 14.39 27.63 -25.25
C GLY A 392 14.17 28.76 -24.24
N GLY A 393 15.26 29.19 -23.58
CA GLY A 393 15.22 30.18 -22.49
C GLY A 393 15.35 29.53 -21.10
N PHE A 394 15.12 30.35 -20.07
CA PHE A 394 15.28 29.94 -18.67
C PHE A 394 14.05 30.29 -17.86
N THR A 395 13.68 29.43 -16.95
CA THR A 395 12.63 29.66 -15.93
C THR A 395 13.21 29.54 -14.54
N LEU A 396 12.77 30.40 -13.64
CA LEU A 396 13.13 30.30 -12.23
C LEU A 396 12.33 29.15 -11.60
N LYS A 397 13.05 28.18 -10.99
CA LYS A 397 12.44 27.04 -10.27
C LYS A 397 12.92 27.02 -8.84
N ASN A 398 12.00 26.69 -7.93
CA ASN A 398 12.32 26.42 -6.54
C ASN A 398 13.07 25.09 -6.41
N GLY A 399 14.01 25.05 -5.48
CA GLY A 399 14.72 23.83 -5.11
C GLY A 399 13.98 23.08 -4.00
N VAL A 400 14.45 21.85 -3.74
CA VAL A 400 13.77 20.91 -2.83
C VAL A 400 13.65 21.44 -1.39
N PHE A 401 14.64 22.16 -0.88
CA PHE A 401 14.60 22.71 0.49
C PHE A 401 13.63 23.89 0.58
N TYR A 402 13.62 24.76 -0.43
CA TYR A 402 12.67 25.88 -0.48
C TYR A 402 11.22 25.37 -0.49
N GLU A 403 10.90 24.40 -1.37
CA GLU A 403 9.55 23.83 -1.46
C GLU A 403 9.13 23.14 -0.15
N PHE A 404 10.07 22.47 0.52
CA PHE A 404 9.80 21.84 1.79
C PHE A 404 9.58 22.85 2.92
N CYS A 405 10.29 23.98 2.93
CA CYS A 405 10.03 25.09 3.84
C CYS A 405 8.63 25.70 3.62
N GLU A 406 8.22 25.88 2.36
CA GLU A 406 6.88 26.35 2.00
C GLU A 406 5.78 25.39 2.48
N LYS A 407 6.03 24.08 2.41
CA LYS A 407 5.11 23.07 2.92
C LYS A 407 4.98 23.19 4.44
N ALA A 408 6.09 23.31 5.16
CA ALA A 408 6.11 23.46 6.61
C ALA A 408 5.47 24.78 7.10
N LEU A 409 5.62 25.88 6.32
CA LEU A 409 4.98 27.18 6.63
C LEU A 409 3.45 27.12 6.52
N LYS A 410 2.92 26.28 5.63
CA LYS A 410 1.46 26.10 5.43
C LYS A 410 0.83 25.18 6.47
N ASP A 411 1.63 24.45 7.20
CA ASP A 411 1.19 23.47 8.20
C ASP A 411 1.99 23.64 9.51
N PRO A 412 1.71 24.69 10.30
CA PRO A 412 2.45 25.02 11.53
C PRO A 412 2.21 24.04 12.68
N ASP A 413 1.17 23.20 12.60
CA ASP A 413 0.78 22.28 13.66
C ASP A 413 1.61 20.98 13.66
N HIS A 414 2.34 20.69 12.57
CA HIS A 414 3.19 19.52 12.47
C HIS A 414 4.68 19.88 12.34
N ASN A 415 5.53 18.99 12.83
CA ASN A 415 6.98 19.10 12.71
C ASN A 415 7.45 18.48 11.39
N TYR A 416 8.35 19.15 10.69
CA TYR A 416 8.91 18.76 9.41
C TYR A 416 10.40 18.43 9.53
N TYR A 417 10.86 17.36 8.88
CA TYR A 417 12.24 16.85 9.00
C TYR A 417 12.90 16.79 7.64
N PHE A 418 13.94 17.61 7.47
CA PHE A 418 14.78 17.58 6.27
C PHE A 418 16.05 16.76 6.57
N ILE A 419 16.15 15.57 5.94
CA ILE A 419 17.25 14.63 6.17
C ILE A 419 18.24 14.77 5.01
N ILE A 420 19.53 14.99 5.34
CA ILE A 420 20.59 15.16 4.36
C ILE A 420 21.61 14.03 4.54
N ASP A 421 21.64 13.09 3.60
CA ASP A 421 22.66 12.05 3.57
C ASP A 421 23.96 12.59 2.96
N GLU A 422 25.10 12.09 3.44
CA GLU A 422 26.44 12.51 3.02
C GLU A 422 26.64 14.03 3.03
N ILE A 423 26.19 14.68 4.12
CA ILE A 423 26.18 16.15 4.24
C ILE A 423 27.56 16.79 4.02
N ASN A 424 28.65 16.06 4.31
CA ASN A 424 30.05 16.50 4.12
C ASN A 424 30.54 16.39 2.68
N ARG A 425 29.81 15.72 1.76
CA ARG A 425 30.19 15.62 0.34
C ARG A 425 29.88 16.90 -0.44
N GLY A 426 28.93 17.71 0.03
CA GLY A 426 28.61 18.99 -0.56
C GLY A 426 29.32 20.18 0.12
N ASN A 427 29.57 21.25 -0.64
CA ASN A 427 30.02 22.50 -0.04
C ASN A 427 28.85 23.22 0.61
N MET A 428 28.65 23.00 1.90
CA MET A 428 27.51 23.52 2.68
C MET A 428 27.35 25.04 2.58
N SER A 429 28.45 25.77 2.64
CA SER A 429 28.42 27.25 2.55
C SER A 429 27.92 27.73 1.19
N LYS A 430 28.23 27.00 0.10
CA LYS A 430 27.70 27.30 -1.25
C LYS A 430 26.25 26.85 -1.41
N ILE A 431 25.91 25.66 -0.89
CA ILE A 431 24.57 25.06 -1.06
C ILE A 431 23.51 25.85 -0.28
N PHE A 432 23.80 26.21 0.98
CA PHE A 432 22.88 26.98 1.81
C PHE A 432 22.93 28.49 1.54
N GLY A 433 24.06 29.00 1.05
CA GLY A 433 24.22 30.41 0.79
C GLY A 433 23.83 31.29 1.98
N GLU A 434 23.00 32.28 1.76
CA GLU A 434 22.46 33.19 2.77
C GLU A 434 21.62 32.47 3.84
N LEU A 435 20.98 31.35 3.52
CA LEU A 435 20.18 30.61 4.49
C LEU A 435 21.00 29.97 5.61
N LEU A 436 22.32 29.92 5.47
CA LEU A 436 23.20 29.37 6.51
C LEU A 436 23.01 30.09 7.86
N MET A 437 22.66 31.38 7.83
CA MET A 437 22.31 32.13 9.04
C MET A 437 20.91 31.72 9.58
N LEU A 438 19.95 31.51 8.70
CA LEU A 438 18.55 31.26 9.05
C LEU A 438 18.30 29.86 9.63
N ILE A 439 19.21 28.91 9.44
CA ILE A 439 19.07 27.57 10.05
C ILE A 439 19.30 27.58 11.56
N GLU A 440 19.87 28.64 12.15
CA GLU A 440 20.04 28.76 13.59
C GLU A 440 18.66 28.76 14.29
N ALA A 441 18.52 28.03 15.42
CA ALA A 441 17.23 27.81 16.06
C ALA A 441 16.52 29.10 16.51
N ASP A 442 17.30 30.11 16.89
CA ASP A 442 16.85 31.43 17.33
C ASP A 442 16.55 32.42 16.21
N LYS A 443 16.77 32.02 14.94
CA LYS A 443 16.54 32.85 13.75
C LYS A 443 15.45 32.33 12.82
N ARG A 444 14.67 31.42 13.28
CA ARG A 444 13.61 30.77 12.49
C ARG A 444 12.27 31.48 12.65
N GLU A 445 12.28 32.78 12.44
CA GLU A 445 11.11 33.63 12.54
C GLU A 445 11.09 34.65 11.39
N LYS A 446 9.90 35.13 11.08
CA LYS A 446 9.69 36.15 10.03
C LYS A 446 10.51 37.43 10.25
N SER A 447 10.86 37.75 11.50
CA SER A 447 11.71 38.88 11.86
C SER A 447 13.15 38.81 11.31
N TYR A 448 13.62 37.59 10.99
CA TYR A 448 14.93 37.33 10.38
C TYR A 448 14.86 37.06 8.87
N ALA A 449 13.68 37.24 8.26
CA ALA A 449 13.50 37.03 6.83
C ALA A 449 14.48 37.85 6.00
N MET A 450 15.06 37.26 4.95
CA MET A 450 16.02 37.92 4.07
C MET A 450 15.73 37.65 2.60
N PRO A 451 16.13 38.55 1.70
CA PRO A 451 16.00 38.33 0.26
C PRO A 451 16.90 37.17 -0.18
N LEU A 452 16.37 36.33 -1.07
CA LEU A 452 17.15 35.27 -1.72
C LEU A 452 17.98 35.83 -2.89
N THR A 453 19.07 35.16 -3.24
CA THR A 453 19.92 35.54 -4.39
C THR A 453 19.10 35.65 -5.70
N TYR A 454 18.13 34.76 -5.92
CA TYR A 454 17.24 34.79 -7.09
C TYR A 454 15.82 35.22 -6.69
N MET A 455 15.68 36.37 -6.06
CA MET A 455 14.38 36.93 -5.65
C MET A 455 13.75 37.70 -6.80
N GLN A 456 12.44 37.56 -7.00
CA GLN A 456 11.70 38.33 -8.01
C GLN A 456 11.15 39.64 -7.42
N ASP A 457 10.91 40.62 -8.28
CA ASP A 457 10.32 41.89 -7.86
C ASP A 457 8.95 41.69 -7.22
N GLY A 458 8.76 42.24 -6.04
CA GLY A 458 7.52 42.11 -5.26
C GLY A 458 7.37 40.81 -4.46
N GLU A 459 8.34 39.91 -4.51
CA GLU A 459 8.35 38.70 -3.67
C GLU A 459 8.71 39.05 -2.21
N ALA A 460 8.11 38.34 -1.26
CA ALA A 460 8.42 38.52 0.15
C ALA A 460 9.78 37.89 0.52
N PRO A 461 10.54 38.49 1.43
CA PRO A 461 11.77 37.87 1.96
C PRO A 461 11.51 36.49 2.58
N PHE A 462 12.46 35.58 2.39
CA PHE A 462 12.36 34.20 2.82
C PHE A 462 12.87 34.01 4.26
N TYR A 463 12.23 33.10 5.00
CA TYR A 463 12.70 32.64 6.30
C TYR A 463 12.43 31.13 6.48
N ILE A 464 13.19 30.49 7.36
CA ILE A 464 13.00 29.08 7.68
C ILE A 464 12.02 28.96 8.85
N PRO A 465 10.96 28.11 8.73
CA PRO A 465 9.95 27.99 9.79
C PRO A 465 10.48 27.28 11.04
N SER A 466 9.90 27.62 12.19
CA SER A 466 10.31 27.09 13.50
C SER A 466 9.99 25.61 13.70
N ASN A 467 9.04 25.05 12.95
CA ASN A 467 8.63 23.65 12.96
C ASN A 467 9.44 22.75 12.00
N LEU A 468 10.51 23.28 11.38
CA LEU A 468 11.39 22.51 10.50
C LEU A 468 12.67 22.08 11.24
N TYR A 469 13.06 20.83 11.11
CA TYR A 469 14.26 20.22 11.70
C TYR A 469 15.17 19.70 10.59
N ILE A 470 16.51 19.81 10.80
CA ILE A 470 17.50 19.32 9.84
C ILE A 470 18.34 18.22 10.48
N ILE A 471 18.38 17.04 9.86
CA ILE A 471 19.17 15.91 10.31
C ILE A 471 20.19 15.56 9.20
N GLY A 472 21.43 15.94 9.41
CA GLY A 472 22.53 15.56 8.53
C GLY A 472 23.15 14.23 8.93
N MET A 473 23.68 13.49 7.96
CA MET A 473 24.43 12.26 8.19
C MET A 473 25.80 12.35 7.52
N MET A 474 26.83 11.86 8.21
CA MET A 474 28.20 11.96 7.77
C MET A 474 28.98 10.66 8.07
N ASN A 475 29.69 10.14 7.07
CA ASN A 475 30.66 9.08 7.26
C ASN A 475 31.98 9.66 7.76
N THR A 476 32.48 9.13 8.88
CA THR A 476 33.75 9.60 9.48
C THR A 476 34.99 8.99 8.85
N ALA A 477 34.83 7.92 8.07
CA ALA A 477 35.93 7.30 7.32
C ALA A 477 36.40 8.14 6.12
N ASP A 478 35.59 8.99 5.55
CA ASP A 478 35.87 9.77 4.35
C ASP A 478 36.79 10.97 4.66
N ARG A 479 38.12 10.74 4.77
CA ARG A 479 39.13 11.80 5.05
C ARG A 479 39.33 12.80 3.91
N SER A 480 39.03 12.41 2.68
CA SER A 480 39.18 13.24 1.47
C SER A 480 38.14 14.35 1.34
N LEU A 481 37.12 14.33 2.17
CA LEU A 481 36.00 15.27 2.12
C LEU A 481 36.25 16.44 3.08
N ALA A 482 35.71 17.60 2.73
CA ALA A 482 35.95 18.85 3.41
C ALA A 482 35.79 18.73 4.94
N VAL A 483 36.79 19.21 5.67
CA VAL A 483 36.63 19.46 7.11
C VAL A 483 35.37 20.30 7.29
N VAL A 484 34.43 19.79 8.07
CA VAL A 484 33.18 20.53 8.37
C VAL A 484 33.53 21.93 8.84
N ASP A 485 33.13 22.94 8.07
CA ASP A 485 33.43 24.35 8.32
C ASP A 485 33.04 24.73 9.76
N TYR A 486 33.88 25.53 10.41
CA TYR A 486 33.60 26.05 11.76
C TYR A 486 32.24 26.76 11.85
N ALA A 487 31.76 27.34 10.75
CA ALA A 487 30.44 27.95 10.66
C ALA A 487 29.31 26.95 10.94
N LEU A 488 29.46 25.69 10.51
CA LEU A 488 28.48 24.64 10.75
C LEU A 488 28.54 24.07 12.17
N ARG A 489 29.72 24.00 12.77
CA ARG A 489 29.87 23.48 14.14
C ARG A 489 29.04 24.24 15.17
N ARG A 490 28.83 25.54 14.95
CA ARG A 490 27.96 26.35 15.84
C ARG A 490 26.47 26.07 15.60
N ARG A 491 26.09 25.73 14.38
CA ARG A 491 24.70 25.59 13.92
C ARG A 491 24.11 24.20 14.11
N PHE A 492 24.96 23.19 14.16
CA PHE A 492 24.57 21.79 14.33
C PHE A 492 25.09 21.22 15.65
N ALA A 493 24.32 20.31 16.26
CA ALA A 493 24.83 19.42 17.28
C ALA A 493 25.37 18.14 16.62
N PHE A 494 26.60 17.77 16.95
CA PHE A 494 27.25 16.57 16.41
C PHE A 494 27.04 15.40 17.36
N ILE A 495 26.46 14.32 16.88
CA ILE A 495 26.14 13.13 17.66
C ILE A 495 26.90 11.94 17.04
N GLU A 496 27.71 11.28 17.84
CA GLU A 496 28.44 10.09 17.43
C GLU A 496 27.55 8.85 17.48
N VAL A 497 27.50 8.10 16.39
CA VAL A 497 26.80 6.80 16.27
C VAL A 497 27.85 5.70 16.19
N GLU A 498 27.85 4.83 17.20
CA GLU A 498 28.85 3.77 17.34
C GLU A 498 28.32 2.40 16.87
N PRO A 499 29.22 1.45 16.50
CA PRO A 499 28.84 0.07 16.27
C PRO A 499 28.20 -0.57 17.49
N ALA A 500 27.09 -1.28 17.30
CA ALA A 500 26.23 -1.78 18.38
C ALA A 500 26.58 -3.21 18.88
N PHE A 501 27.69 -3.81 18.46
CA PHE A 501 28.05 -5.21 18.80
C PHE A 501 28.02 -5.53 20.29
N HIS A 502 28.35 -4.55 21.15
CA HIS A 502 28.38 -4.68 22.61
C HIS A 502 26.99 -4.59 23.28
N LEU A 503 25.96 -4.22 22.53
CA LEU A 503 24.62 -4.03 23.06
C LEU A 503 23.85 -5.35 23.07
N GLU A 504 23.31 -5.72 24.22
CA GLU A 504 22.47 -6.91 24.39
C GLU A 504 21.26 -6.91 23.42
N LYS A 505 20.64 -5.78 23.21
CA LYS A 505 19.52 -5.61 22.25
C LYS A 505 19.88 -6.03 20.83
N TYR A 506 21.10 -5.73 20.38
CA TYR A 506 21.58 -6.15 19.06
C TYR A 506 21.73 -7.68 19.01
N GLN A 507 22.33 -8.27 20.03
CA GLN A 507 22.53 -9.72 20.10
C GLN A 507 21.20 -10.48 20.15
N ILE A 508 20.22 -10.01 20.94
CA ILE A 508 18.85 -10.55 20.96
C ILE A 508 18.18 -10.43 19.59
N HIS A 509 18.39 -9.33 18.89
CA HIS A 509 17.87 -9.19 17.53
C HIS A 509 18.43 -10.23 16.57
N LEU A 510 19.73 -10.51 16.64
CA LEU A 510 20.39 -11.51 15.80
C LEU A 510 19.90 -12.95 16.06
N GLN A 511 19.43 -13.28 17.27
CA GLN A 511 18.89 -14.59 17.62
C GLN A 511 17.66 -15.00 16.77
N GLN A 512 17.00 -14.04 16.13
CA GLN A 512 15.91 -14.30 15.18
C GLN A 512 16.41 -14.94 13.87
N PHE A 513 17.69 -14.76 13.53
CA PHE A 513 18.27 -15.08 12.22
C PHE A 513 19.37 -16.13 12.27
N MET A 514 20.11 -16.23 13.38
CA MET A 514 21.28 -17.10 13.51
C MET A 514 21.44 -17.66 14.93
N SER A 515 22.30 -18.65 15.07
CA SER A 515 22.60 -19.31 16.35
C SER A 515 23.41 -18.41 17.30
N ASP A 516 23.29 -18.68 18.60
CA ASP A 516 24.08 -17.98 19.62
C ASP A 516 25.58 -18.18 19.44
N GLU A 517 26.01 -19.34 18.92
CA GLU A 517 27.42 -19.63 18.63
C GLU A 517 27.98 -18.65 17.58
N LEU A 518 27.26 -18.47 16.47
CA LEU A 518 27.66 -17.52 15.44
C LEU A 518 27.62 -16.08 15.95
N ILE A 519 26.60 -15.70 16.75
CA ILE A 519 26.51 -14.36 17.35
C ILE A 519 27.76 -14.07 18.19
N GLN A 520 28.15 -15.01 19.07
CA GLN A 520 29.35 -14.83 19.91
C GLN A 520 30.63 -14.74 19.06
N LYS A 521 30.76 -15.58 18.02
CA LYS A 521 31.89 -15.50 17.07
C LYS A 521 31.97 -14.10 16.43
N VAL A 522 30.86 -13.59 15.87
CA VAL A 522 30.79 -12.27 15.22
C VAL A 522 31.16 -11.17 16.21
N VAL A 523 30.49 -11.14 17.37
CA VAL A 523 30.71 -10.10 18.39
C VAL A 523 32.18 -10.08 18.84
N GLN A 524 32.74 -11.22 19.20
CA GLN A 524 34.11 -11.29 19.71
C GLN A 524 35.13 -10.87 18.65
N LYS A 525 35.05 -11.43 17.44
CA LYS A 525 36.03 -11.18 16.38
C LYS A 525 35.95 -9.75 15.85
N ILE A 526 34.74 -9.22 15.63
CA ILE A 526 34.58 -7.87 15.10
C ILE A 526 34.85 -6.79 16.16
N MET A 527 34.55 -7.02 17.43
CA MET A 527 34.94 -6.09 18.49
C MET A 527 36.47 -6.02 18.64
N ARG A 528 37.15 -7.16 18.50
CA ARG A 528 38.61 -7.17 18.50
C ARG A 528 39.18 -6.40 17.31
N LEU A 529 38.69 -6.66 16.08
CA LEU A 529 39.07 -5.90 14.89
C LEU A 529 38.83 -4.40 15.06
N ASN A 530 37.66 -4.02 15.60
CA ASN A 530 37.30 -2.61 15.86
C ASN A 530 38.20 -1.97 16.91
N THR A 531 38.76 -2.73 17.84
CA THR A 531 39.74 -2.26 18.80
C THR A 531 41.08 -1.97 18.13
N GLU A 532 41.55 -2.88 17.27
CA GLU A 532 42.76 -2.68 16.45
C GLU A 532 42.64 -1.45 15.53
N ILE A 533 41.49 -1.30 14.85
CA ILE A 533 41.21 -0.13 14.01
C ILE A 533 41.22 1.16 14.85
N GLY A 534 40.58 1.15 16.00
CA GLY A 534 40.47 2.31 16.89
C GLY A 534 41.80 2.74 17.50
N GLN A 535 42.74 1.81 17.74
CA GLN A 535 44.08 2.05 18.28
C GLN A 535 45.06 2.62 17.25
N ASP A 536 44.84 2.34 15.97
CA ASP A 536 45.65 2.92 14.87
C ASP A 536 45.23 4.39 14.62
N SER A 537 45.51 5.26 15.59
CA SER A 537 45.09 6.67 15.54
C SER A 537 45.85 7.50 14.49
N LEU A 538 46.95 7.03 13.95
CA LEU A 538 47.74 7.72 12.92
C LEU A 538 47.13 7.54 11.54
N ASN A 539 46.67 6.31 11.22
CA ASN A 539 46.16 5.98 9.90
C ASN A 539 44.66 5.83 9.85
N LEU A 540 44.00 5.38 10.91
CA LEU A 540 42.57 5.04 10.94
C LEU A 540 41.84 5.79 12.05
N GLY A 541 41.74 5.20 13.23
CA GLY A 541 40.98 5.71 14.37
C GLY A 541 39.52 5.24 14.40
N LYS A 542 38.75 5.77 15.37
CA LYS A 542 37.37 5.32 15.64
C LYS A 542 36.41 5.45 14.45
N GLY A 543 36.68 6.37 13.54
CA GLY A 543 35.83 6.62 12.37
C GLY A 543 35.84 5.53 11.31
N TYR A 544 36.80 4.60 11.37
CA TYR A 544 36.97 3.49 10.42
C TYR A 544 36.46 2.15 10.96
N ARG A 545 35.90 2.11 12.20
CA ARG A 545 35.39 0.87 12.78
C ARG A 545 34.33 0.25 11.89
N ILE A 546 34.26 -1.07 11.89
CA ILE A 546 33.25 -1.84 11.16
C ILE A 546 31.91 -1.69 11.83
N GLY A 547 30.90 -1.29 11.08
CA GLY A 547 29.53 -1.15 11.55
C GLY A 547 28.80 -2.49 11.71
N HIS A 548 27.79 -2.52 12.52
CA HIS A 548 27.05 -3.74 12.82
C HIS A 548 26.08 -4.18 11.71
N SER A 549 25.73 -3.31 10.77
CA SER A 549 24.81 -3.66 9.67
C SER A 549 25.38 -4.69 8.70
N TYR A 550 26.71 -4.79 8.58
CA TYR A 550 27.35 -5.86 7.79
C TYR A 550 27.00 -7.26 8.30
N PHE A 551 26.73 -7.39 9.59
CA PHE A 551 26.38 -8.65 10.25
C PHE A 551 24.93 -8.75 10.68
N THR A 552 24.05 -7.98 10.06
CA THR A 552 22.61 -7.99 10.36
C THR A 552 21.83 -8.55 9.16
N PRO A 553 21.56 -9.87 9.10
CA PRO A 553 20.79 -10.45 8.00
C PRO A 553 19.31 -10.06 8.10
N THR A 554 18.61 -10.07 6.97
CA THR A 554 17.18 -9.73 6.88
C THR A 554 16.27 -10.96 6.93
N THR A 555 16.84 -12.16 6.78
CA THR A 555 16.13 -13.45 6.78
C THR A 555 16.89 -14.48 7.58
N LYS A 556 16.18 -15.50 8.09
CA LYS A 556 16.81 -16.60 8.83
C LYS A 556 17.83 -17.33 7.94
N LEU A 557 19.04 -17.51 8.46
CA LEU A 557 20.14 -18.13 7.73
C LEU A 557 19.94 -19.65 7.60
N GLN A 558 20.11 -20.17 6.39
CA GLN A 558 20.07 -21.61 6.13
C GLN A 558 21.44 -22.27 6.33
N ASN A 559 22.53 -21.55 5.98
CA ASN A 559 23.92 -21.99 6.17
C ASN A 559 24.70 -20.84 6.79
N GLU A 560 24.83 -20.85 8.09
CA GLU A 560 25.43 -19.78 8.90
C GLU A 560 26.93 -19.61 8.62
N GLN A 561 27.66 -20.75 8.48
CA GLN A 561 29.11 -20.71 8.23
C GLN A 561 29.42 -20.10 6.86
N LEU A 562 28.70 -20.52 5.81
CA LEU A 562 28.89 -20.01 4.47
C LEU A 562 28.54 -18.51 4.39
N TRP A 563 27.46 -18.11 5.06
CA TRP A 563 27.05 -16.70 5.12
C TRP A 563 28.14 -15.84 5.79
N TYR A 564 28.68 -16.30 6.94
CA TYR A 564 29.74 -15.58 7.63
C TYR A 564 31.00 -15.44 6.75
N GLU A 565 31.43 -16.52 6.11
CA GLU A 565 32.58 -16.53 5.20
C GLU A 565 32.37 -15.54 4.04
N HIS A 566 31.18 -15.49 3.46
CA HIS A 566 30.86 -14.53 2.40
C HIS A 566 30.91 -13.08 2.89
N VAL A 567 30.37 -12.77 4.06
CA VAL A 567 30.45 -11.42 4.64
C VAL A 567 31.91 -11.02 4.86
N ILE A 568 32.72 -11.93 5.44
CA ILE A 568 34.14 -11.65 5.65
C ILE A 568 34.84 -11.44 4.31
N GLN A 569 34.68 -12.34 3.35
CA GLN A 569 35.39 -12.33 2.08
C GLN A 569 35.00 -11.16 1.17
N MET A 570 33.71 -10.86 1.09
CA MET A 570 33.21 -9.89 0.12
C MET A 570 33.13 -8.46 0.68
N GLU A 571 32.96 -8.30 2.00
CA GLU A 571 32.71 -6.99 2.59
C GLU A 571 33.82 -6.54 3.55
N ILE A 572 34.33 -7.43 4.41
CA ILE A 572 35.27 -7.04 5.46
C ILE A 572 36.74 -7.13 4.99
N GLU A 573 37.11 -8.21 4.31
CA GLU A 573 38.48 -8.38 3.80
C GLU A 573 38.90 -7.25 2.85
N PRO A 574 38.08 -6.78 1.89
CA PRO A 574 38.47 -5.63 1.06
C PRO A 574 38.75 -4.37 1.88
N LEU A 575 37.94 -4.10 2.93
CA LEU A 575 38.18 -2.97 3.82
C LEU A 575 39.48 -3.09 4.61
N ILE A 576 39.80 -4.28 5.14
CA ILE A 576 41.05 -4.52 5.86
C ILE A 576 42.24 -4.32 4.93
N ARG A 577 42.20 -4.80 3.69
CA ARG A 577 43.24 -4.62 2.69
C ARG A 577 43.42 -3.14 2.29
N GLU A 578 42.36 -2.37 2.23
CA GLU A 578 42.39 -0.93 1.99
C GLU A 578 42.97 -0.17 3.21
N TYR A 579 42.56 -0.52 4.40
CA TYR A 579 43.00 0.15 5.63
C TYR A 579 44.51 0.01 5.91
N TRP A 580 45.08 -1.14 5.60
CA TRP A 580 46.49 -1.44 5.79
C TRP A 580 47.16 -1.89 4.49
N PHE A 581 46.89 -1.14 3.41
CA PHE A 581 47.39 -1.45 2.06
C PHE A 581 48.93 -1.55 1.96
N ASP A 582 49.65 -0.93 2.89
CA ASP A 582 51.11 -0.91 3.00
C ASP A 582 51.67 -1.95 3.98
N ASN A 583 50.82 -2.77 4.63
CA ASN A 583 51.20 -3.72 5.68
C ASN A 583 50.56 -5.10 5.50
N GLU A 584 51.04 -5.85 4.50
CA GLU A 584 50.52 -7.19 4.17
C GLU A 584 50.58 -8.18 5.35
N GLN A 585 51.62 -8.07 6.22
CA GLN A 585 51.74 -8.96 7.38
C GLN A 585 50.63 -8.73 8.39
N LYS A 586 50.28 -7.48 8.66
CA LYS A 586 49.13 -7.14 9.54
C LYS A 586 47.81 -7.59 8.93
N VAL A 587 47.63 -7.37 7.64
CA VAL A 587 46.43 -7.85 6.90
C VAL A 587 46.29 -9.36 7.02
N ALA A 588 47.36 -10.13 6.76
CA ALA A 588 47.33 -11.59 6.85
C ALA A 588 46.97 -12.07 8.27
N SER A 589 47.58 -11.49 9.31
CA SER A 589 47.28 -11.82 10.71
C SER A 589 45.83 -11.51 11.12
N LEU A 590 45.27 -10.38 10.67
CA LEU A 590 43.90 -10.01 10.96
C LEU A 590 42.89 -10.92 10.25
N LEU A 591 43.20 -11.30 9.00
CA LEU A 591 42.35 -12.22 8.25
C LEU A 591 42.36 -13.63 8.85
N GLU A 592 43.56 -14.13 9.25
CA GLU A 592 43.66 -15.43 9.95
C GLU A 592 42.82 -15.46 11.26
N ASP A 593 42.78 -14.35 11.99
CA ASP A 593 41.92 -14.25 13.18
C ASP A 593 40.43 -14.22 12.85
N LEU A 594 40.04 -13.75 11.68
CA LEU A 594 38.61 -13.66 11.32
C LEU A 594 38.03 -14.98 10.81
N TYR A 595 38.81 -15.77 10.08
CA TYR A 595 38.39 -17.09 9.61
C TYR A 595 38.54 -18.15 10.71
#